data_2c4a0c9000ff243c32868104a9807282
#
_entry.id   2c4a0c9000ff243c32868104a9807282
#
_cell.length_a   1.000
_cell.length_b   1.000
_cell.length_c   1.000
_cell.angle_alpha   90.00
_cell.angle_beta   90.00
_cell.angle_gamma   90.00
#
_symmetry.space_group_name_H-M   'P 1'
#
loop_
_entity.id
_entity.type
_entity.pdbx_description
1 polymer ?
#
loop_
_entity_poly.entity_id
_entity_poly.type
_entity_poly.pdbx_seq_one_letter_code
_entity_poly.pdbx_strand_id
1 'polypeptide(L)'
;AIDKILNGEDVDLSDAVFVYELEPGEGAENGIAASKEGAVILTNLKCYLLQADNGVKKVWETSYKSVGAKESKEGDETTGGGLAWGGGCSPSLTKDLVMFTDNQDPVNLIAVDMKTGEQVASMPVIDELPEGTQVSVENSAIVYDDGEGTVSTIVCNWFGAGSAKLGEADNDSSI
;
A
#
# COMPACT_ATOMS: atom_id res chain seq x y z
N ALA A 1 2.31 25.61 13.18
CA ALA A 1 0.85 25.40 13.02
C ALA A 1 0.30 24.46 14.11
N ILE A 2 0.85 23.25 14.29
CA ILE A 2 0.31 22.24 15.23
C ILE A 2 0.22 22.78 16.67
N ASP A 3 1.28 23.42 17.17
CA ASP A 3 1.28 23.97 18.54
C ASP A 3 0.18 25.01 18.76
N LYS A 4 -0.11 25.82 17.74
CA LYS A 4 -1.19 26.81 17.79
C LYS A 4 -2.56 26.13 17.84
N ILE A 5 -2.77 25.08 17.02
CA ILE A 5 -4.01 24.30 17.04
C ILE A 5 -4.22 23.64 18.40
N LEU A 6 -3.17 23.06 18.97
CA LEU A 6 -3.23 22.43 20.29
C LEU A 6 -3.54 23.44 21.42
N ASN A 7 -3.17 24.69 21.25
CA ASN A 7 -3.47 25.78 22.16
C ASN A 7 -4.85 26.44 21.92
N GLY A 8 -5.63 25.93 20.95
CA GLY A 8 -6.95 26.48 20.62
C GLY A 8 -6.89 27.82 19.90
N GLU A 9 -5.78 28.17 19.29
CA GLU A 9 -5.63 29.36 18.46
C GLU A 9 -6.20 29.13 17.06
N ASP A 10 -6.86 30.13 16.50
CA ASP A 10 -7.26 30.13 15.09
C ASP A 10 -6.02 30.15 14.21
N VAL A 11 -5.90 29.18 13.33
CA VAL A 11 -4.79 29.03 12.39
C VAL A 11 -5.33 29.04 10.98
N ASP A 12 -4.87 29.98 10.17
CA ASP A 12 -5.05 29.91 8.73
C ASP A 12 -4.16 28.78 8.19
N LEU A 13 -4.80 27.70 7.74
CA LEU A 13 -4.12 26.53 7.20
C LEU A 13 -3.83 26.64 5.70
N SER A 14 -4.26 27.70 5.04
CA SER A 14 -4.07 27.88 3.60
C SER A 14 -2.60 27.84 3.19
N ASP A 15 -1.71 28.38 4.03
CA ASP A 15 -0.26 28.36 3.80
C ASP A 15 0.44 27.09 4.35
N ALA A 16 -0.31 26.24 5.06
CA ALA A 16 0.22 25.02 5.69
C ALA A 16 -0.30 23.72 5.05
N VAL A 17 -1.22 23.84 4.10
CA VAL A 17 -1.78 22.70 3.37
C VAL A 17 -1.12 22.65 1.99
N PHE A 18 -0.43 21.56 1.74
CA PHE A 18 0.15 21.28 0.44
C PHE A 18 -0.54 20.07 -0.18
N VAL A 19 -0.76 20.13 -1.48
CA VAL A 19 -1.42 19.07 -2.25
C VAL A 19 -0.41 18.44 -3.19
N TYR A 20 -0.36 17.11 -3.20
CA TYR A 20 0.31 16.33 -4.21
C TYR A 20 -0.75 15.62 -5.04
N GLU A 21 -0.78 15.88 -6.33
CA GLU A 21 -1.70 15.24 -7.25
C GLU A 21 -1.07 13.96 -7.80
N LEU A 22 -1.80 12.86 -7.69
CA LEU A 22 -1.42 11.59 -8.30
C LEU A 22 -1.60 11.65 -9.82
N GLU A 23 -0.94 10.76 -10.53
CA GLU A 23 -1.08 10.64 -11.98
C GLU A 23 -2.51 10.20 -12.36
N PRO A 24 -3.00 10.54 -13.55
CA PRO A 24 -4.30 10.07 -14.03
C PRO A 24 -4.42 8.54 -13.97
N GLY A 25 -5.49 8.04 -13.39
CA GLY A 25 -5.73 6.60 -13.21
C GLY A 25 -5.10 6.00 -11.95
N GLU A 26 -4.40 6.79 -11.16
CA GLU A 26 -3.91 6.38 -9.85
C GLU A 26 -4.91 6.73 -8.74
N GLY A 27 -4.99 5.86 -7.76
CA GLY A 27 -5.75 6.09 -6.54
C GLY A 27 -5.09 5.39 -5.36
N ALA A 28 -5.16 6.01 -4.19
CA ALA A 28 -4.71 5.44 -2.94
C ALA A 28 -5.94 5.07 -2.10
N GLU A 29 -6.14 3.79 -1.83
CA GLU A 29 -7.25 3.32 -0.99
C GLU A 29 -6.85 3.11 0.46
N ASN A 30 -5.59 2.75 0.67
CA ASN A 30 -5.10 2.35 1.97
C ASN A 30 -4.38 3.50 2.70
N GLY A 31 -4.01 3.23 3.95
CA GLY A 31 -3.34 4.22 4.78
C GLY A 31 -1.95 4.61 4.26
N ILE A 32 -1.49 5.73 4.76
CA ILE A 32 -0.17 6.27 4.49
C ILE A 32 0.72 5.89 5.68
N ALA A 33 1.92 5.41 5.39
CA ALA A 33 2.93 5.20 6.42
C ALA A 33 3.88 6.40 6.46
N ALA A 34 4.27 6.81 7.66
CA ALA A 34 5.15 7.97 7.84
C ALA A 34 6.40 7.60 8.63
N SER A 35 7.52 8.16 8.24
CA SER A 35 8.81 8.07 8.92
C SER A 35 9.48 9.45 8.94
N LYS A 36 10.69 9.51 9.50
CA LYS A 36 11.51 10.72 9.41
C LYS A 36 11.97 11.06 7.99
N GLU A 37 11.93 10.08 7.08
CA GLU A 37 12.29 10.25 5.67
C GLU A 37 11.13 10.83 4.84
N GLY A 38 9.90 10.80 5.38
CA GLY A 38 8.72 11.32 4.71
C GLY A 38 7.51 10.40 4.84
N ALA A 39 6.52 10.65 4.00
CA ALA A 39 5.31 9.86 3.88
C ALA A 39 5.42 8.87 2.71
N VAL A 40 5.17 7.60 2.98
CA VAL A 40 5.11 6.56 1.96
C VAL A 40 3.66 6.31 1.60
N ILE A 41 3.34 6.42 0.33
CA ILE A 41 1.99 6.24 -0.23
C ILE A 41 2.04 5.09 -1.22
N LEU A 42 1.11 4.16 -1.07
CA LEU A 42 0.88 3.10 -2.04
C LEU A 42 -0.39 3.41 -2.82
N THR A 43 -0.26 3.49 -4.13
CA THR A 43 -1.39 3.59 -5.07
C THR A 43 -1.64 2.24 -5.72
N ASN A 44 -2.63 2.14 -6.58
CA ASN A 44 -2.85 0.93 -7.39
C ASN A 44 -1.75 0.66 -8.43
N LEU A 45 -0.87 1.61 -8.70
CA LEU A 45 0.17 1.50 -9.75
C LEU A 45 1.58 1.71 -9.22
N LYS A 46 1.75 2.49 -8.15
CA LYS A 46 3.07 2.95 -7.70
C LYS A 46 3.16 3.04 -6.18
N CYS A 47 4.38 2.98 -5.70
CA CYS A 47 4.77 3.36 -4.35
C CYS A 47 5.58 4.65 -4.41
N TYR A 48 5.27 5.61 -3.55
CA TYR A 48 5.90 6.93 -3.51
C TYR A 48 6.52 7.20 -2.14
N LEU A 49 7.64 7.91 -2.13
CA LEU A 49 8.11 8.64 -0.95
C LEU A 49 7.95 10.14 -1.21
N LEU A 50 7.17 10.79 -0.39
CA LEU A 50 6.91 12.22 -0.43
C LEU A 50 7.47 12.89 0.83
N GLN A 51 8.07 14.05 0.65
CA GLN A 51 8.55 14.91 1.74
C GLN A 51 7.85 16.27 1.72
N ALA A 52 7.63 16.81 2.91
CA ALA A 52 7.16 18.19 3.07
C ALA A 52 8.38 19.11 3.24
N ASP A 53 8.62 19.97 2.26
CA ASP A 53 9.68 20.99 2.28
C ASP A 53 9.20 22.22 1.50
N ASN A 54 8.55 23.15 2.18
CA ASN A 54 7.88 24.32 1.58
C ASN A 54 6.94 23.94 0.41
N GLY A 55 6.26 22.82 0.55
CA GLY A 55 5.44 22.16 -0.45
C GLY A 55 5.54 20.65 -0.29
N VAL A 56 5.02 19.88 -1.23
CA VAL A 56 5.21 18.44 -1.27
C VAL A 56 6.17 18.10 -2.40
N LYS A 57 7.24 17.40 -2.07
CA LYS A 57 8.27 16.95 -3.00
C LYS A 57 8.27 15.44 -3.12
N LYS A 58 8.20 14.92 -4.33
CA LYS A 58 8.44 13.51 -4.61
C LYS A 58 9.95 13.24 -4.52
N VAL A 59 10.34 12.34 -3.62
CA VAL A 59 11.73 11.87 -3.47
C VAL A 59 12.02 10.78 -4.49
N TRP A 60 11.17 9.76 -4.50
CA TRP A 60 11.20 8.68 -5.48
C TRP A 60 9.80 8.12 -5.73
N GLU A 61 9.65 7.39 -6.82
CA GLU A 61 8.52 6.53 -7.12
C GLU A 61 9.01 5.20 -7.67
N THR A 62 8.25 4.15 -7.41
CA THR A 62 8.51 2.80 -7.90
C THR A 62 7.22 2.20 -8.41
N SER A 63 7.20 1.82 -9.68
CA SER A 63 6.05 1.14 -10.26
C SER A 63 6.03 -0.33 -9.85
N TYR A 64 4.84 -0.85 -9.64
CA TYR A 64 4.62 -2.27 -9.41
C TYR A 64 3.35 -2.71 -10.15
N LYS A 65 3.16 -4.02 -10.29
CA LYS A 65 1.95 -4.57 -10.88
C LYS A 65 0.98 -4.94 -9.78
N SER A 66 -0.28 -4.62 -9.96
CA SER A 66 -1.35 -5.05 -9.06
C SER A 66 -2.55 -5.57 -9.84
N VAL A 67 -3.44 -6.30 -9.18
CA VAL A 67 -4.68 -6.79 -9.79
C VAL A 67 -5.62 -5.64 -10.19
N GLY A 68 -5.62 -4.56 -9.43
CA GLY A 68 -6.41 -3.37 -9.70
C GLY A 68 -5.85 -2.42 -10.75
N ALA A 69 -4.71 -2.77 -11.37
CA ALA A 69 -4.07 -1.95 -12.41
C ALA A 69 -4.79 -1.98 -13.77
N LYS A 70 -5.90 -2.69 -13.90
CA LYS A 70 -6.71 -2.61 -15.12
C LYS A 70 -7.28 -1.20 -15.23
N GLU A 71 -6.97 -0.54 -16.35
CA GLU A 71 -7.55 0.74 -16.69
C GLU A 71 -9.07 0.70 -16.44
N SER A 72 -9.54 1.56 -15.55
CA SER A 72 -10.98 1.76 -15.40
C SER A 72 -11.49 2.30 -16.73
N LYS A 73 -12.19 1.49 -17.49
CA LYS A 73 -12.89 1.98 -18.66
C LYS A 73 -13.96 2.94 -18.18
N GLU A 74 -13.94 4.15 -18.70
CA GLU A 74 -14.95 5.18 -18.42
C GLU A 74 -16.35 4.56 -18.51
N GLY A 75 -17.07 4.52 -17.39
CA GLY A 75 -18.41 3.93 -17.29
C GLY A 75 -18.48 2.50 -16.76
N ASP A 76 -17.38 1.86 -16.40
CA ASP A 76 -17.39 0.56 -15.72
C ASP A 76 -17.28 0.75 -14.21
N GLU A 77 -18.43 0.88 -13.55
CA GLU A 77 -18.50 1.02 -12.08
C GLU A 77 -18.00 -0.22 -11.31
N THR A 78 -17.65 -1.31 -12.02
CA THR A 78 -17.22 -2.58 -11.42
C THR A 78 -15.70 -2.71 -11.29
N THR A 79 -14.93 -1.78 -11.84
CA THR A 79 -13.45 -1.86 -11.87
C THR A 79 -12.74 -1.03 -10.81
N GLY A 80 -13.46 -0.27 -10.01
CA GLY A 80 -12.88 0.55 -8.94
C GLY A 80 -13.35 0.08 -7.57
N GLY A 81 -12.42 -0.24 -6.67
CA GLY A 81 -12.72 -0.37 -5.26
C GLY A 81 -13.17 -1.75 -4.80
N GLY A 82 -12.35 -2.74 -4.93
CA GLY A 82 -12.42 -3.94 -4.09
C GLY A 82 -11.41 -3.81 -2.96
N LEU A 83 -11.62 -4.50 -1.83
CA LEU A 83 -10.66 -4.52 -0.71
C LEU A 83 -9.24 -4.95 -1.15
N ALA A 84 -9.12 -5.67 -2.26
CA ALA A 84 -7.85 -6.11 -2.85
C ALA A 84 -7.34 -5.20 -3.98
N TRP A 85 -7.91 -4.01 -4.16
CA TRP A 85 -7.47 -3.09 -5.20
C TRP A 85 -6.06 -2.56 -4.92
N GLY A 86 -5.24 -2.48 -5.96
CA GLY A 86 -3.82 -2.13 -5.77
C GLY A 86 -3.09 -3.18 -4.94
N GLY A 87 -2.28 -2.74 -4.01
CA GLY A 87 -1.55 -3.60 -3.07
C GLY A 87 -2.41 -4.16 -1.95
N GLY A 88 -3.67 -3.70 -1.79
CA GLY A 88 -4.60 -4.14 -0.76
C GLY A 88 -4.19 -3.80 0.67
N CYS A 89 -3.05 -3.14 0.89
CA CYS A 89 -2.52 -2.87 2.21
C CYS A 89 -1.89 -1.49 2.33
N SER A 90 -1.76 -0.98 3.55
CA SER A 90 -0.88 0.15 3.81
C SER A 90 0.58 -0.33 3.84
N PRO A 91 1.53 0.47 3.37
CA PRO A 91 2.93 0.10 3.44
C PRO A 91 3.41 -0.02 4.89
N SER A 92 4.31 -0.98 5.14
CA SER A 92 4.99 -1.17 6.43
C SER A 92 6.45 -0.77 6.29
N LEU A 93 6.96 -0.06 7.29
CA LEU A 93 8.28 0.56 7.21
C LEU A 93 9.23 0.00 8.24
N THR A 94 10.48 -0.21 7.82
CA THR A 94 11.64 -0.26 8.71
C THR A 94 12.49 0.98 8.49
N LYS A 95 13.65 1.02 9.12
CA LYS A 95 14.63 2.09 8.89
C LYS A 95 15.10 2.15 7.42
N ASP A 96 15.26 1.00 6.78
CA ASP A 96 15.89 0.89 5.47
C ASP A 96 14.97 0.32 4.38
N LEU A 97 13.79 -0.20 4.73
CA LEU A 97 12.88 -0.84 3.79
C LEU A 97 11.44 -0.31 3.88
N VAL A 98 10.78 -0.30 2.74
CA VAL A 98 9.33 -0.20 2.58
C VAL A 98 8.81 -1.54 2.10
N MET A 99 7.81 -2.10 2.77
CA MET A 99 7.24 -3.39 2.42
C MET A 99 5.74 -3.31 2.21
N PHE A 100 5.26 -3.96 1.17
CA PHE A 100 3.85 -4.05 0.80
C PHE A 100 3.61 -5.28 -0.06
N THR A 101 2.36 -5.62 -0.30
CA THR A 101 1.97 -6.71 -1.22
C THR A 101 1.50 -6.15 -2.55
N ASP A 102 1.61 -6.94 -3.61
CA ASP A 102 1.20 -6.55 -4.97
C ASP A 102 -0.20 -7.07 -5.35
N ASN A 103 -0.77 -7.99 -4.56
CA ASN A 103 -2.03 -8.66 -4.86
C ASN A 103 -2.12 -9.26 -6.27
N GLN A 104 -0.98 -9.63 -6.86
CA GLN A 104 -0.94 -10.42 -8.09
C GLN A 104 -1.37 -11.86 -7.82
N ASP A 105 -1.39 -12.67 -8.84
CA ASP A 105 -1.56 -14.12 -8.74
C ASP A 105 -0.29 -14.80 -9.29
N PRO A 106 0.56 -15.37 -8.42
CA PRO A 106 0.50 -15.35 -6.96
C PRO A 106 0.77 -13.98 -6.34
N VAL A 107 0.24 -13.75 -5.13
CA VAL A 107 0.53 -12.54 -4.34
C VAL A 107 1.99 -12.54 -3.90
N ASN A 108 2.69 -11.45 -4.12
CA ASN A 108 4.06 -11.27 -3.67
C ASN A 108 4.14 -10.20 -2.56
N LEU A 109 5.06 -10.42 -1.64
CA LEU A 109 5.60 -9.41 -0.76
C LEU A 109 6.73 -8.69 -1.49
N ILE A 110 6.58 -7.40 -1.63
CA ILE A 110 7.56 -6.50 -2.27
C ILE A 110 8.33 -5.77 -1.18
N ALA A 111 9.65 -5.69 -1.32
CA ALA A 111 10.50 -4.83 -0.52
C ALA A 111 11.22 -3.82 -1.41
N VAL A 112 11.18 -2.56 -1.00
CA VAL A 112 11.78 -1.41 -1.68
C VAL A 112 12.75 -0.73 -0.72
N ASP A 113 13.91 -0.34 -1.21
CA ASP A 113 14.88 0.44 -0.42
C ASP A 113 14.30 1.83 -0.10
N MET A 114 14.28 2.19 1.17
CA MET A 114 13.68 3.43 1.66
C MET A 114 14.31 4.70 1.07
N LYS A 115 15.60 4.65 0.73
CA LYS A 115 16.33 5.83 0.26
C LYS A 115 16.28 6.01 -1.24
N THR A 116 16.35 4.89 -1.98
CA THR A 116 16.49 4.91 -3.44
C THR A 116 15.18 4.65 -4.18
N GLY A 117 14.22 3.99 -3.53
CA GLY A 117 13.01 3.51 -4.18
C GLY A 117 13.24 2.26 -5.04
N GLU A 118 14.43 1.67 -5.04
CA GLU A 118 14.70 0.46 -5.81
C GLU A 118 14.02 -0.75 -5.16
N GLN A 119 13.36 -1.57 -5.97
CA GLN A 119 12.84 -2.85 -5.51
C GLN A 119 14.02 -3.80 -5.24
N VAL A 120 14.19 -4.18 -3.98
CA VAL A 120 15.30 -5.03 -3.53
C VAL A 120 14.89 -6.50 -3.38
N ALA A 121 13.61 -6.77 -3.19
CA ALA A 121 13.08 -8.13 -3.12
C ALA A 121 11.64 -8.19 -3.62
N SER A 122 11.28 -9.37 -4.12
CA SER A 122 9.91 -9.81 -4.38
C SER A 122 9.86 -11.30 -4.11
N MET A 123 8.95 -11.73 -3.25
CA MET A 123 8.80 -13.14 -2.92
C MET A 123 7.32 -13.50 -2.77
N PRO A 124 6.89 -14.67 -3.23
CA PRO A 124 5.52 -15.11 -3.06
C PRO A 124 5.17 -15.23 -1.58
N VAL A 125 3.96 -14.80 -1.22
CA VAL A 125 3.43 -14.93 0.15
C VAL A 125 3.15 -16.41 0.47
N ILE A 126 2.79 -17.17 -0.54
CA ILE A 126 2.61 -18.62 -0.46
C ILE A 126 3.30 -19.25 -1.67
N ASP A 127 4.22 -20.19 -1.43
CA ASP A 127 5.04 -20.81 -2.49
C ASP A 127 4.22 -21.72 -3.40
N GLU A 128 3.29 -22.49 -2.82
CA GLU A 128 2.48 -23.45 -3.56
C GLU A 128 0.99 -23.29 -3.19
N LEU A 129 0.19 -22.98 -4.18
CA LEU A 129 -1.26 -22.90 -4.04
C LEU A 129 -1.92 -24.06 -4.80
N PRO A 130 -2.96 -24.72 -4.24
CA PRO A 130 -3.80 -25.61 -5.01
C PRO A 130 -4.39 -24.93 -6.24
N GLU A 131 -4.51 -25.68 -7.34
CA GLU A 131 -5.08 -25.15 -8.57
C GLU A 131 -6.47 -24.52 -8.33
N GLY A 132 -6.68 -23.32 -8.87
CA GLY A 132 -7.92 -22.57 -8.72
C GLY A 132 -8.07 -21.85 -7.38
N THR A 133 -7.08 -21.91 -6.50
CA THR A 133 -7.10 -21.15 -5.24
C THR A 133 -6.67 -19.72 -5.49
N GLN A 134 -7.45 -18.76 -4.99
CA GLN A 134 -7.08 -17.35 -5.00
C GLN A 134 -6.64 -16.93 -3.60
N VAL A 135 -5.70 -16.01 -3.56
CA VAL A 135 -5.20 -15.37 -2.34
C VAL A 135 -5.24 -13.88 -2.54
N SER A 136 -5.67 -13.16 -1.52
CA SER A 136 -5.53 -11.71 -1.45
C SER A 136 -4.98 -11.30 -0.10
N VAL A 137 -4.39 -10.14 -0.04
CA VAL A 137 -3.90 -9.51 1.18
C VAL A 137 -4.54 -8.14 1.30
N GLU A 138 -5.16 -7.88 2.44
CA GLU A 138 -5.86 -6.63 2.73
C GLU A 138 -5.34 -5.97 4.00
N ASN A 139 -4.44 -6.65 4.70
CA ASN A 139 -3.84 -6.17 5.92
C ASN A 139 -2.38 -5.79 5.69
N SER A 140 -1.94 -4.73 6.34
CA SER A 140 -0.53 -4.35 6.34
C SER A 140 0.31 -5.46 6.95
N ALA A 141 1.47 -5.72 6.37
CA ALA A 141 2.42 -6.67 6.92
C ALA A 141 2.90 -6.21 8.30
N ILE A 142 3.04 -7.14 9.23
CA ILE A 142 3.73 -6.89 10.49
C ILE A 142 5.22 -7.04 10.22
N VAL A 143 5.99 -6.03 10.57
CA VAL A 143 7.43 -6.01 10.31
C VAL A 143 8.18 -5.86 11.63
N TYR A 144 9.17 -6.69 11.82
CA TYR A 144 10.09 -6.63 12.94
C TYR A 144 11.52 -6.52 12.40
N ASP A 145 12.22 -5.44 12.78
CA ASP A 145 13.61 -5.19 12.46
C ASP A 145 14.40 -5.34 13.79
N ASP A 146 15.33 -6.28 13.85
CA ASP A 146 16.15 -6.53 15.04
C ASP A 146 17.25 -5.48 15.25
N GLY A 147 17.45 -4.60 14.25
CA GLY A 147 18.51 -3.60 14.26
C GLY A 147 19.91 -4.17 13.98
N GLU A 148 20.04 -5.47 13.78
CA GLU A 148 21.29 -6.19 13.50
C GLU A 148 21.38 -6.68 12.06
N GLY A 149 20.39 -6.33 11.25
CA GLY A 149 20.32 -6.62 9.81
C GLY A 149 19.34 -7.73 9.43
N THR A 150 18.55 -8.23 10.39
CA THR A 150 17.47 -9.17 10.09
C THR A 150 16.11 -8.47 10.16
N VAL A 151 15.35 -8.60 9.09
CA VAL A 151 13.97 -8.12 9.04
C VAL A 151 13.03 -9.33 8.90
N SER A 152 12.15 -9.49 9.86
CA SER A 152 11.10 -10.51 9.84
C SER A 152 9.77 -9.89 9.45
N THR A 153 9.05 -10.54 8.55
CA THR A 153 7.77 -10.05 8.06
C THR A 153 6.70 -11.12 8.20
N ILE A 154 5.53 -10.74 8.73
CA ILE A 154 4.35 -11.60 8.82
C ILE A 154 3.28 -10.99 7.96
N VAL A 155 2.79 -11.76 7.00
CA VAL A 155 1.69 -11.38 6.10
C VAL A 155 0.48 -12.24 6.44
N CYS A 156 -0.66 -11.60 6.67
CA CYS A 156 -1.95 -12.26 6.81
C CYS A 156 -2.65 -12.24 5.45
N ASN A 157 -3.04 -13.41 4.97
CA ASN A 157 -3.71 -13.54 3.68
C ASN A 157 -5.09 -14.19 3.83
N TRP A 158 -5.92 -14.00 2.82
CA TRP A 158 -7.26 -14.57 2.73
C TRP A 158 -7.22 -15.84 1.85
N PHE A 159 -6.57 -16.87 2.36
CA PHE A 159 -6.46 -18.14 1.65
C PHE A 159 -7.85 -18.76 1.40
N GLY A 160 -8.14 -19.04 0.15
CA GLY A 160 -9.40 -19.66 -0.26
C GLY A 160 -10.65 -18.76 -0.18
N ALA A 161 -10.51 -17.51 0.24
CA ALA A 161 -11.66 -16.62 0.36
C ALA A 161 -12.16 -16.06 -0.98
N GLY A 162 -11.41 -16.24 -2.06
CA GLY A 162 -11.67 -15.57 -3.33
C GLY A 162 -11.56 -14.05 -3.21
N SER A 163 -11.68 -13.33 -4.30
CA SER A 163 -11.87 -11.87 -4.23
C SER A 163 -13.24 -11.63 -3.61
N ALA A 164 -13.30 -11.22 -2.35
CA ALA A 164 -14.55 -10.89 -1.68
C ALA A 164 -15.24 -9.76 -2.46
N LYS A 165 -16.18 -10.09 -3.29
CA LYS A 165 -17.16 -9.12 -3.76
C LYS A 165 -17.97 -8.74 -2.54
N LEU A 166 -17.87 -7.50 -2.11
CA LEU A 166 -18.72 -6.95 -1.06
C LEU A 166 -20.19 -7.28 -1.41
N GLY A 167 -20.82 -8.16 -0.60
CA GLY A 167 -22.22 -8.51 -0.74
C GLY A 167 -22.53 -9.95 -1.15
N GLU A 168 -21.57 -10.73 -1.59
CA GLU A 168 -21.72 -12.18 -1.78
C GLU A 168 -20.95 -12.88 -0.66
N ALA A 169 -21.58 -13.03 0.49
CA ALA A 169 -21.12 -13.97 1.50
C ALA A 169 -21.31 -15.38 0.92
N ASP A 170 -20.26 -15.95 0.37
CA ASP A 170 -20.24 -17.37 0.11
C ASP A 170 -20.16 -18.05 1.48
N ASN A 171 -21.31 -18.58 1.94
CA ASN A 171 -21.46 -19.23 3.24
C ASN A 171 -20.83 -20.62 3.28
N ASP A 172 -19.96 -20.95 2.35
CA ASP A 172 -19.25 -22.23 2.36
C ASP A 172 -17.86 -22.12 3.00
N SER A 173 -17.83 -21.51 4.19
CA SER A 173 -16.66 -21.60 5.06
C SER A 173 -16.68 -22.91 5.82
N SER A 174 -16.36 -23.99 5.16
CA SER A 174 -15.90 -25.21 5.83
C SER A 174 -14.42 -25.04 6.16
N ILE A 175 -14.13 -24.43 7.29
CA ILE A 175 -12.85 -24.61 8.00
C ILE A 175 -13.00 -25.80 8.95
#